data_4289fb851221e921d2353b2c2c073b5a
#
_entry.id   4289fb851221e921d2353b2c2c073b5a
#
_cell.length_a   1.000
_cell.length_b   1.000
_cell.length_c   1.000
_cell.angle_alpha   90.00
_cell.angle_beta   90.00
_cell.angle_gamma   90.00
#
_symmetry.space_group_name_H-M   'P 1'
#
loop_
_entity.id
_entity.type
_entity.pdbx_description
1 polymer ?
#
loop_
_entity_poly.entity_id
_entity_poly.type
_entity_poly.pdbx_seq_one_letter_code
_entity_poly.pdbx_strand_id
1 'polypeptide(L)'
;MKTAVGISLGSGEHNFEFETDFLGQRVKVWRLGTDASTTKTVKLLKAWERHADAIGIAVVKDKYALPSRRDIDRDVSQLTDVVTRVPVTTGARLADILQEWAIRHVQNTLGRFFTNASVLFFSGMSNLKLAQTMSEYTQNVSFADPLLQLGIPKLLTSLDALQLYTAGAHRVLDWALPGVMSSDPVKEWNRFLLRKAMHGSTVVVA
;
A
#
# COMPACT_ATOMS: atom_id res chain seq x y z
N MET A 1 -2.36 -2.43 32.53
CA MET A 1 -2.67 -1.73 31.27
C MET A 1 -1.54 -2.02 30.31
N LYS A 2 -1.86 -2.45 29.10
CA LYS A 2 -0.86 -2.70 28.05
C LYS A 2 -0.61 -1.43 27.23
N THR A 3 0.60 -1.30 26.68
CA THR A 3 0.97 -0.14 25.85
C THR A 3 1.41 -0.61 24.47
N ALA A 4 0.71 -0.14 23.44
CA ALA A 4 1.04 -0.35 22.04
C ALA A 4 1.48 0.97 21.39
N VAL A 5 2.60 0.95 20.67
CA VAL A 5 3.16 2.15 20.05
C VAL A 5 3.32 1.96 18.55
N GLY A 6 2.67 2.80 17.77
CA GLY A 6 2.86 2.89 16.33
C GLY A 6 3.88 3.97 16.00
N ILE A 7 5.00 3.61 15.41
CA ILE A 7 6.01 4.56 14.92
C ILE A 7 5.91 4.62 13.40
N SER A 8 5.64 5.82 12.88
CA SER A 8 5.40 6.05 11.45
C SER A 8 6.46 6.96 10.87
N LEU A 9 6.93 6.66 9.66
CA LEU A 9 7.74 7.58 8.86
C LEU A 9 6.93 8.81 8.35
N GLY A 10 5.61 8.83 8.56
CA GLY A 10 4.76 9.97 8.23
C GLY A 10 4.94 11.16 9.17
N SER A 11 4.12 12.22 8.92
CA SER A 11 4.17 13.47 9.68
C SER A 11 3.90 13.30 11.18
N GLY A 12 4.65 14.03 11.99
CA GLY A 12 4.44 14.17 13.42
C GLY A 12 3.18 14.98 13.78
N GLU A 13 2.61 15.74 12.84
CA GLU A 13 1.36 16.49 13.04
C GLU A 13 0.16 15.57 13.35
N HIS A 14 0.23 14.31 12.92
CA HIS A 14 -0.80 13.31 13.14
C HIS A 14 -0.52 12.42 14.35
N ASN A 15 0.30 12.88 15.30
CA ASN A 15 0.52 12.16 16.54
C ASN A 15 -0.77 12.14 17.37
N PHE A 16 -1.04 10.99 17.98
CA PHE A 16 -2.17 10.86 18.89
C PHE A 16 -1.86 9.84 19.99
N GLU A 17 -2.64 9.92 21.06
CA GLU A 17 -2.74 8.85 22.07
C GLU A 17 -4.21 8.64 22.42
N PHE A 18 -4.56 7.42 22.75
CA PHE A 18 -5.87 7.09 23.31
C PHE A 18 -5.80 5.79 24.12
N GLU A 19 -6.81 5.57 24.94
CA GLU A 19 -7.01 4.32 25.65
C GLU A 19 -8.25 3.61 25.12
N THR A 20 -8.20 2.30 25.04
CA THR A 20 -9.31 1.44 24.59
C THR A 20 -9.28 0.10 25.30
N ASP A 21 -10.41 -0.57 25.33
CA ASP A 21 -10.50 -1.96 25.73
C ASP A 21 -10.39 -2.85 24.48
N PHE A 22 -9.39 -3.71 24.45
CA PHE A 22 -9.16 -4.63 23.35
C PHE A 22 -9.03 -6.07 23.90
N LEU A 23 -9.91 -6.95 23.44
CA LEU A 23 -9.98 -8.35 23.89
C LEU A 23 -10.02 -8.50 25.42
N GLY A 24 -10.78 -7.64 26.11
CA GLY A 24 -10.91 -7.64 27.57
C GLY A 24 -9.71 -7.06 28.33
N GLN A 25 -8.76 -6.47 27.64
CA GLN A 25 -7.59 -5.80 28.25
C GLN A 25 -7.61 -4.31 27.93
N ARG A 26 -7.34 -3.49 28.93
CA ARG A 26 -7.14 -2.06 28.73
C ARG A 26 -5.80 -1.79 28.09
N VAL A 27 -5.81 -1.12 26.94
CA VAL A 27 -4.63 -0.83 26.11
C VAL A 27 -4.52 0.66 25.90
N LYS A 28 -3.33 1.21 26.14
CA LYS A 28 -2.96 2.56 25.74
C LYS A 28 -2.23 2.51 24.41
N VAL A 29 -2.73 3.27 23.43
CA VAL A 29 -2.21 3.31 22.06
C VAL A 29 -1.57 4.66 21.79
N TRP A 30 -0.36 4.65 21.25
CA TRP A 30 0.37 5.82 20.79
C TRP A 30 0.64 5.74 19.30
N ARG A 31 0.52 6.86 18.60
CA ARG A 31 1.06 7.02 17.25
C ARG A 31 2.05 8.18 17.23
N LEU A 32 3.25 7.91 16.75
CA LEU A 32 4.35 8.87 16.67
C LEU A 32 4.88 8.93 15.23
N GLY A 33 4.82 10.11 14.62
CA GLY A 33 5.39 10.39 13.29
C GLY A 33 6.82 10.90 13.40
N THR A 34 7.63 10.56 12.41
CA THR A 34 9.06 10.90 12.39
C THR A 34 9.47 11.80 11.25
N ASP A 35 8.51 12.30 10.47
CA ASP A 35 8.73 13.25 9.35
C ASP A 35 9.78 12.72 8.36
N ALA A 36 9.64 11.46 7.94
CA ALA A 36 10.56 10.71 7.07
C ALA A 36 12.00 10.57 7.61
N SER A 37 12.25 10.87 8.90
CA SER A 37 13.58 10.77 9.49
C SER A 37 13.85 9.38 10.05
N THR A 38 14.64 8.57 9.35
CA THR A 38 15.10 7.24 9.81
C THR A 38 15.85 7.32 11.13
N THR A 39 16.68 8.34 11.33
CA THR A 39 17.42 8.54 12.58
C THR A 39 16.47 8.78 13.77
N LYS A 40 15.42 9.60 13.57
CA LYS A 40 14.38 9.84 14.58
C LYS A 40 13.60 8.56 14.87
N THR A 41 13.28 7.78 13.82
CA THR A 41 12.61 6.49 13.93
C THR A 41 13.40 5.52 14.81
N VAL A 42 14.69 5.32 14.52
CA VAL A 42 15.57 4.45 15.32
C VAL A 42 15.66 4.90 16.78
N LYS A 43 15.78 6.20 17.03
CA LYS A 43 15.80 6.74 18.40
C LYS A 43 14.49 6.44 19.15
N LEU A 44 13.35 6.63 18.50
CA LEU A 44 12.04 6.34 19.09
C LEU A 44 11.86 4.84 19.35
N LEU A 45 12.24 3.98 18.40
CA LEU A 45 12.18 2.53 18.56
C LEU A 45 12.95 2.07 19.83
N LYS A 46 14.20 2.53 19.99
CA LYS A 46 15.03 2.23 21.18
C LYS A 46 14.46 2.80 22.47
N ALA A 47 13.88 3.99 22.43
CA ALA A 47 13.29 4.61 23.61
C ALA A 47 12.02 3.85 24.06
N TRP A 48 11.16 3.47 23.13
CA TRP A 48 9.89 2.83 23.43
C TRP A 48 10.02 1.32 23.69
N GLU A 49 11.08 0.67 23.25
CA GLU A 49 11.33 -0.76 23.51
C GLU A 49 11.28 -1.14 25.00
N ARG A 50 11.53 -0.18 25.89
CA ARG A 50 11.51 -0.41 27.35
C ARG A 50 10.16 -0.11 28.00
N HIS A 51 9.27 0.55 27.27
CA HIS A 51 8.00 1.08 27.82
C HIS A 51 6.76 0.52 27.10
N ALA A 52 6.93 -0.05 25.92
CA ALA A 52 5.85 -0.65 25.16
C ALA A 52 5.79 -2.16 25.37
N ASP A 53 4.59 -2.73 25.26
CA ASP A 53 4.37 -4.18 25.19
C ASP A 53 4.38 -4.68 23.73
N ALA A 54 4.13 -3.79 22.77
CA ALA A 54 4.23 -4.07 21.33
C ALA A 54 4.52 -2.78 20.53
N ILE A 55 5.26 -2.92 19.44
CA ILE A 55 5.57 -1.81 18.55
C ILE A 55 5.09 -2.11 17.13
N GLY A 56 4.35 -1.16 16.55
CA GLY A 56 4.00 -1.14 15.14
C GLY A 56 4.91 -0.21 14.36
N ILE A 57 5.42 -0.63 13.20
CA ILE A 57 6.18 0.24 12.31
C ILE A 57 5.36 0.48 11.05
N ALA A 58 4.97 1.74 10.81
CA ALA A 58 4.28 2.14 9.60
C ALA A 58 5.25 2.91 8.68
N VAL A 59 5.62 2.28 7.58
CA VAL A 59 6.37 2.93 6.51
C VAL A 59 5.34 3.61 5.59
N VAL A 60 5.19 4.92 5.73
CA VAL A 60 4.41 5.71 4.77
C VAL A 60 5.30 5.97 3.58
N LYS A 61 4.96 5.33 2.47
CA LYS A 61 5.61 5.60 1.19
C LYS A 61 5.03 6.90 0.64
N ASP A 62 5.89 7.74 0.09
CA ASP A 62 5.44 8.80 -0.80
C ASP A 62 4.59 8.15 -1.90
N LYS A 63 3.37 8.63 -2.08
CA LYS A 63 2.38 8.05 -3.01
C LYS A 63 2.87 8.00 -4.46
N TYR A 64 3.98 8.66 -4.76
CA TYR A 64 4.54 8.84 -6.09
C TYR A 64 5.94 8.28 -6.28
N ALA A 65 6.64 7.92 -5.22
CA ALA A 65 7.91 7.20 -5.32
C ALA A 65 7.62 5.70 -5.20
N LEU A 66 7.97 4.95 -6.24
CA LEU A 66 7.96 3.49 -6.21
C LEU A 66 9.35 3.01 -5.78
N PRO A 67 9.60 2.89 -4.48
CA PRO A 67 10.73 2.08 -4.05
C PRO A 67 10.43 0.66 -4.49
N SER A 68 11.45 -0.06 -4.92
CA SER A 68 11.27 -1.48 -5.22
C SER A 68 10.75 -2.19 -3.97
N ARG A 69 9.94 -3.23 -4.12
CA ARG A 69 9.48 -4.03 -2.98
C ARG A 69 10.67 -4.48 -2.10
N ARG A 70 11.83 -4.73 -2.73
CA ARG A 70 13.07 -5.10 -2.03
C ARG A 70 13.63 -3.98 -1.16
N ASP A 71 13.56 -2.72 -1.61
CA ASP A 71 14.06 -1.59 -0.82
C ASP A 71 13.20 -1.37 0.41
N ILE A 72 11.88 -1.54 0.26
CA ILE A 72 10.95 -1.44 1.39
C ILE A 72 11.14 -2.57 2.37
N ASP A 73 11.22 -3.81 1.89
CA ASP A 73 11.42 -4.98 2.73
C ASP A 73 12.77 -4.89 3.47
N ARG A 74 13.79 -4.31 2.82
CA ARG A 74 15.09 -4.04 3.41
C ARG A 74 15.04 -2.95 4.48
N ASP A 75 14.39 -1.83 4.20
CA ASP A 75 14.26 -0.72 5.15
C ASP A 75 13.41 -1.13 6.35
N VAL A 76 12.33 -1.88 6.12
CA VAL A 76 11.49 -2.42 7.17
C VAL A 76 12.25 -3.43 8.02
N SER A 77 12.99 -4.38 7.42
CA SER A 77 13.77 -5.33 8.19
C SER A 77 14.86 -4.64 9.01
N GLN A 78 15.57 -3.66 8.48
CA GLN A 78 16.53 -2.87 9.23
C GLN A 78 15.92 -2.16 10.44
N LEU A 79 14.68 -1.66 10.32
CA LEU A 79 13.99 -1.00 11.42
C LEU A 79 13.45 -2.02 12.44
N THR A 80 12.96 -3.17 11.99
CA THR A 80 12.48 -4.23 12.90
C THR A 80 13.61 -4.84 13.72
N ASP A 81 14.79 -4.99 13.13
CA ASP A 81 15.97 -5.56 13.79
C ASP A 81 16.54 -4.65 14.91
N VAL A 82 16.16 -3.38 14.92
CA VAL A 82 16.55 -2.44 15.99
C VAL A 82 15.94 -2.82 17.34
N VAL A 83 14.75 -3.45 17.32
CA VAL A 83 13.97 -3.79 18.52
C VAL A 83 14.06 -5.29 18.76
N THR A 84 14.52 -5.68 19.97
CA THR A 84 14.76 -7.09 20.30
C THR A 84 13.94 -7.58 21.49
N ARG A 85 13.36 -6.67 22.28
CA ARG A 85 12.72 -7.01 23.57
C ARG A 85 11.22 -7.19 23.50
N VAL A 86 10.57 -6.56 22.52
CA VAL A 86 9.11 -6.57 22.38
C VAL A 86 8.71 -6.97 20.96
N PRO A 87 7.51 -7.53 20.78
CA PRO A 87 7.02 -7.85 19.44
C PRO A 87 6.95 -6.62 18.56
N VAL A 88 7.45 -6.75 17.34
CA VAL A 88 7.37 -5.71 16.30
C VAL A 88 6.55 -6.21 15.12
N THR A 89 5.67 -5.37 14.59
CA THR A 89 4.87 -5.68 13.42
C THR A 89 4.74 -4.50 12.49
N THR A 90 4.61 -4.76 11.19
CA THR A 90 4.26 -3.73 10.19
C THR A 90 2.76 -3.66 9.92
N GLY A 91 2.00 -4.63 10.41
CA GLY A 91 0.57 -4.76 10.10
C GLY A 91 0.26 -5.20 8.66
N ALA A 92 1.26 -5.41 7.80
CA ALA A 92 1.05 -5.74 6.38
C ALA A 92 0.16 -6.98 6.20
N ARG A 93 0.42 -8.05 6.97
CA ARG A 93 -0.39 -9.27 6.90
C ARG A 93 -1.85 -9.03 7.32
N LEU A 94 -2.09 -8.17 8.31
CA LEU A 94 -3.45 -7.81 8.71
C LEU A 94 -4.16 -7.01 7.62
N ALA A 95 -3.46 -6.10 6.95
CA ALA A 95 -4.01 -5.36 5.81
C ALA A 95 -4.44 -6.31 4.68
N ASP A 96 -3.61 -7.30 4.33
CA ASP A 96 -3.95 -8.31 3.32
C ASP A 96 -5.20 -9.12 3.71
N ILE A 97 -5.29 -9.56 4.97
CA ILE A 97 -6.45 -10.30 5.49
C ILE A 97 -7.72 -9.43 5.43
N LEU A 98 -7.63 -8.17 5.85
CA LEU A 98 -8.77 -7.25 5.84
C LEU A 98 -9.23 -6.94 4.42
N GLN A 99 -8.32 -6.75 3.47
CA GLN A 99 -8.65 -6.55 2.06
C GLN A 99 -9.38 -7.77 1.48
N GLU A 100 -8.84 -8.97 1.69
CA GLU A 100 -9.48 -10.20 1.24
C GLU A 100 -10.85 -10.39 1.86
N TRP A 101 -10.95 -10.22 3.17
CA TRP A 101 -12.22 -10.34 3.87
C TRP A 101 -13.26 -9.33 3.37
N ALA A 102 -12.87 -8.07 3.17
CA ALA A 102 -13.77 -7.03 2.70
C ALA A 102 -14.37 -7.37 1.33
N ILE A 103 -13.54 -7.84 0.37
CA ILE A 103 -14.03 -8.24 -0.95
C ILE A 103 -14.99 -9.43 -0.84
N ARG A 104 -14.62 -10.46 -0.08
CA ARG A 104 -15.49 -11.64 0.10
C ARG A 104 -16.80 -11.27 0.81
N HIS A 105 -16.74 -10.38 1.79
CA HIS A 105 -17.92 -9.89 2.49
C HIS A 105 -18.87 -9.14 1.55
N VAL A 106 -18.37 -8.17 0.78
CA VAL A 106 -19.15 -7.41 -0.20
C VAL A 106 -19.76 -8.35 -1.26
N GLN A 107 -18.96 -9.28 -1.80
CA GLN A 107 -19.41 -10.26 -2.78
C GLN A 107 -20.60 -11.09 -2.27
N ASN A 108 -20.57 -11.51 -1.00
CA ASN A 108 -21.62 -12.33 -0.42
C ASN A 108 -22.82 -11.50 0.02
N THR A 109 -22.61 -10.29 0.55
CA THR A 109 -23.68 -9.44 1.11
C THR A 109 -24.48 -8.75 0.01
N LEU A 110 -23.82 -8.30 -1.06
CA LEU A 110 -24.45 -7.59 -2.18
C LEU A 110 -24.79 -8.49 -3.37
N GLY A 111 -24.88 -9.81 -3.15
CA GLY A 111 -25.42 -10.73 -4.16
C GLY A 111 -24.55 -10.87 -5.41
N ARG A 112 -23.31 -11.29 -5.27
CA ARG A 112 -22.34 -11.50 -6.36
C ARG A 112 -21.93 -10.20 -7.07
N PHE A 113 -21.73 -9.14 -6.30
CA PHE A 113 -21.44 -7.79 -6.79
C PHE A 113 -20.24 -7.73 -7.76
N PHE A 114 -19.17 -8.48 -7.52
CA PHE A 114 -17.98 -8.48 -8.35
C PHE A 114 -18.04 -9.47 -9.52
N THR A 115 -19.06 -10.33 -9.60
CA THR A 115 -19.16 -11.32 -10.67
C THR A 115 -19.34 -10.62 -12.01
N ASN A 116 -18.39 -10.81 -12.93
CA ASN A 116 -18.31 -10.13 -14.23
C ASN A 116 -18.20 -8.60 -14.17
N ALA A 117 -17.93 -8.02 -13.01
CA ALA A 117 -17.67 -6.59 -12.90
C ALA A 117 -16.43 -6.20 -13.71
N SER A 118 -16.47 -5.00 -14.32
CA SER A 118 -15.28 -4.39 -14.89
C SER A 118 -14.56 -3.58 -13.81
N VAL A 119 -13.33 -3.96 -13.48
CA VAL A 119 -12.56 -3.38 -12.37
C VAL A 119 -11.32 -2.68 -12.88
N LEU A 120 -11.15 -1.41 -12.53
CA LEU A 120 -9.95 -0.64 -12.80
C LEU A 120 -9.18 -0.38 -11.50
N PHE A 121 -7.93 -0.82 -11.45
CA PHE A 121 -6.98 -0.46 -10.41
C PHE A 121 -6.09 0.70 -10.87
N PHE A 122 -6.00 1.76 -10.07
CA PHE A 122 -5.02 2.82 -10.31
C PHE A 122 -3.61 2.34 -9.99
N SER A 123 -3.45 1.56 -8.93
CA SER A 123 -2.21 0.88 -8.59
C SER A 123 -2.48 -0.56 -8.17
N GLY A 124 -2.36 -1.48 -9.11
CA GLY A 124 -2.45 -2.92 -8.85
C GLY A 124 -1.26 -3.44 -8.06
N MET A 125 -0.08 -2.86 -8.27
CA MET A 125 1.12 -3.22 -7.52
C MET A 125 0.98 -2.96 -6.03
N SER A 126 0.39 -1.82 -5.65
CA SER A 126 0.14 -1.45 -4.23
C SER A 126 -1.00 -2.25 -3.60
N ASN A 127 -1.91 -2.76 -4.43
CA ASN A 127 -3.12 -3.49 -4.03
C ASN A 127 -3.14 -4.91 -4.58
N LEU A 128 -1.97 -5.57 -4.63
CA LEU A 128 -1.83 -6.88 -5.29
C LEU A 128 -2.75 -7.94 -4.68
N LYS A 129 -2.86 -7.99 -3.35
CA LYS A 129 -3.73 -8.96 -2.67
C LYS A 129 -5.20 -8.71 -3.02
N LEU A 130 -5.61 -7.46 -3.08
CA LEU A 130 -6.95 -7.06 -3.49
C LEU A 130 -7.23 -7.47 -4.94
N ALA A 131 -6.27 -7.20 -5.85
CA ALA A 131 -6.36 -7.59 -7.26
C ALA A 131 -6.47 -9.10 -7.43
N GLN A 132 -5.68 -9.89 -6.69
CA GLN A 132 -5.75 -11.35 -6.68
C GLN A 132 -7.13 -11.84 -6.24
N THR A 133 -7.65 -11.31 -5.12
CA THR A 133 -8.96 -11.71 -4.60
C THR A 133 -10.11 -11.32 -5.55
N MET A 134 -10.05 -10.14 -6.17
CA MET A 134 -11.06 -9.72 -7.15
C MET A 134 -11.02 -10.56 -8.42
N SER A 135 -9.84 -10.98 -8.85
CA SER A 135 -9.67 -11.85 -10.04
C SER A 135 -10.29 -13.24 -9.88
N GLU A 136 -10.63 -13.67 -8.66
CA GLU A 136 -11.40 -14.89 -8.43
C GLU A 136 -12.86 -14.76 -8.91
N TYR A 137 -13.39 -13.53 -8.99
CA TYR A 137 -14.78 -13.25 -9.34
C TYR A 137 -14.96 -12.68 -10.73
N THR A 138 -13.94 -12.04 -11.28
CA THR A 138 -14.01 -11.44 -12.62
C THR A 138 -12.66 -11.49 -13.34
N GLN A 139 -12.70 -11.74 -14.65
CA GLN A 139 -11.54 -11.64 -15.53
C GLN A 139 -11.39 -10.22 -16.13
N ASN A 140 -12.40 -9.34 -15.95
CA ASN A 140 -12.41 -8.00 -16.51
C ASN A 140 -11.67 -7.02 -15.60
N VAL A 141 -10.39 -7.26 -15.38
CA VAL A 141 -9.52 -6.40 -14.57
C VAL A 141 -8.59 -5.57 -15.45
N SER A 142 -8.38 -4.34 -15.08
CA SER A 142 -7.43 -3.42 -15.74
C SER A 142 -6.59 -2.69 -14.71
N PHE A 143 -5.31 -2.47 -15.03
CA PHE A 143 -4.36 -1.83 -14.14
C PHE A 143 -3.70 -0.64 -14.83
N ALA A 144 -3.76 0.51 -14.19
CA ALA A 144 -3.21 1.76 -14.72
C ALA A 144 -1.75 2.02 -14.29
N ASP A 145 -1.09 1.03 -13.69
CA ASP A 145 0.28 1.15 -13.19
C ASP A 145 1.26 1.72 -14.23
N PRO A 146 1.37 1.21 -15.49
CA PRO A 146 2.28 1.78 -16.47
C PRO A 146 1.95 3.22 -16.84
N LEU A 147 0.66 3.52 -16.91
CA LEU A 147 0.17 4.84 -17.29
C LEU A 147 0.43 5.88 -16.20
N LEU A 148 0.17 5.54 -14.94
CA LEU A 148 0.30 6.46 -13.81
C LEU A 148 1.73 6.57 -13.28
N GLN A 149 2.50 5.48 -13.38
CA GLN A 149 3.85 5.42 -12.83
C GLN A 149 4.93 5.86 -13.84
N LEU A 150 4.78 5.45 -15.10
CA LEU A 150 5.78 5.68 -16.14
C LEU A 150 5.29 6.61 -17.24
N GLY A 151 4.03 7.03 -17.22
CA GLY A 151 3.44 7.80 -18.31
C GLY A 151 3.27 7.00 -19.60
N ILE A 152 3.39 5.68 -19.57
CA ILE A 152 3.21 4.81 -20.73
C ILE A 152 1.70 4.70 -21.00
N PRO A 153 1.20 5.05 -22.21
CA PRO A 153 -0.22 5.06 -22.54
C PRO A 153 -0.78 3.63 -22.74
N LYS A 154 -0.68 2.81 -21.70
CA LYS A 154 -1.10 1.42 -21.74
C LYS A 154 -1.71 1.01 -20.40
N LEU A 155 -2.82 0.27 -20.46
CA LEU A 155 -3.38 -0.45 -19.33
C LEU A 155 -2.98 -1.92 -19.42
N LEU A 156 -2.72 -2.55 -18.28
CA LEU A 156 -2.56 -3.99 -18.21
C LEU A 156 -3.95 -4.61 -18.02
N THR A 157 -4.24 -5.71 -18.70
CA THR A 157 -5.60 -6.28 -18.76
C THR A 157 -5.70 -7.65 -18.11
N SER A 158 -4.70 -8.05 -17.34
CA SER A 158 -4.71 -9.30 -16.58
C SER A 158 -3.79 -9.23 -15.38
N LEU A 159 -4.04 -10.09 -14.39
CA LEU A 159 -3.19 -10.24 -13.22
C LEU A 159 -1.77 -10.72 -13.61
N ASP A 160 -1.66 -11.62 -14.59
CA ASP A 160 -0.36 -12.10 -15.09
C ASP A 160 0.45 -10.96 -15.71
N ALA A 161 -0.21 -10.10 -16.49
CA ALA A 161 0.44 -8.91 -17.04
C ALA A 161 0.92 -7.95 -15.95
N LEU A 162 0.16 -7.78 -14.87
CA LEU A 162 0.57 -7.00 -13.70
C LEU A 162 1.78 -7.63 -13.01
N GLN A 163 1.78 -8.93 -12.79
CA GLN A 163 2.90 -9.64 -12.17
C GLN A 163 4.18 -9.54 -13.01
N LEU A 164 4.06 -9.71 -14.33
CA LEU A 164 5.17 -9.55 -15.25
C LEU A 164 5.70 -8.12 -15.25
N TYR A 165 4.80 -7.13 -15.27
CA TYR A 165 5.16 -5.72 -15.15
C TYR A 165 5.89 -5.46 -13.83
N THR A 166 5.38 -5.95 -12.71
CA THR A 166 6.01 -5.82 -11.39
C THR A 166 7.41 -6.42 -11.37
N ALA A 167 7.61 -7.58 -11.99
CA ALA A 167 8.92 -8.22 -12.07
C ALA A 167 9.93 -7.46 -12.94
N GLY A 168 9.45 -6.73 -13.95
CA GLY A 168 10.28 -5.96 -14.90
C GLY A 168 10.40 -4.46 -14.59
N ALA A 169 9.43 -3.89 -13.88
CA ALA A 169 9.31 -2.45 -13.66
C ALA A 169 10.52 -1.84 -12.95
N HIS A 170 11.14 -2.57 -12.02
CA HIS A 170 12.36 -2.11 -11.34
C HIS A 170 13.50 -1.80 -12.29
N ARG A 171 13.68 -2.61 -13.34
CA ARG A 171 14.74 -2.40 -14.33
C ARG A 171 14.48 -1.19 -15.22
N VAL A 172 13.20 -0.88 -15.46
CA VAL A 172 12.80 0.25 -16.31
C VAL A 172 12.77 1.55 -15.51
N LEU A 173 12.31 1.51 -14.25
CA LEU A 173 12.26 2.67 -13.37
C LEU A 173 13.64 3.22 -13.01
N ASP A 174 14.62 2.35 -12.81
CA ASP A 174 16.01 2.74 -12.56
C ASP A 174 16.66 3.43 -13.77
N TRP A 175 16.12 3.22 -14.99
CA TRP A 175 16.62 3.79 -16.24
C TRP A 175 15.74 4.90 -16.82
N ALA A 176 14.50 5.04 -16.33
CA ALA A 176 13.60 6.08 -16.82
C ALA A 176 14.03 7.44 -16.29
N LEU A 177 14.64 8.24 -17.17
CA LEU A 177 14.95 9.64 -16.89
C LEU A 177 13.65 10.39 -16.58
N PRO A 178 13.54 11.03 -15.40
CA PRO A 178 12.39 11.86 -15.07
C PRO A 178 12.26 12.94 -16.17
N GLY A 179 11.16 12.95 -16.88
CA GLY A 179 10.84 13.97 -17.87
C GLY A 179 10.76 13.52 -19.34
N VAL A 180 11.30 12.38 -19.72
CA VAL A 180 11.28 11.93 -21.13
C VAL A 180 9.86 11.55 -21.61
N MET A 181 8.98 11.17 -20.70
CA MET A 181 7.57 10.81 -21.01
C MET A 181 6.56 11.91 -20.66
N SER A 182 6.98 13.13 -20.39
CA SER A 182 6.10 14.22 -19.92
C SER A 182 5.79 15.28 -20.96
N SER A 183 5.82 14.97 -22.26
CA SER A 183 5.29 15.90 -23.27
C SER A 183 3.79 16.10 -23.08
N ASP A 184 3.30 17.32 -23.28
CA ASP A 184 1.89 17.65 -23.03
C ASP A 184 0.89 16.80 -23.84
N PRO A 185 1.16 16.45 -25.12
CA PRO A 185 0.30 15.52 -25.85
C PRO A 185 0.18 14.13 -25.23
N VAL A 186 1.28 13.59 -24.65
CA VAL A 186 1.25 12.28 -23.98
C VAL A 186 0.46 12.36 -22.67
N LYS A 187 0.56 13.47 -21.94
CA LYS A 187 -0.24 13.68 -20.72
C LYS A 187 -1.73 13.76 -21.03
N GLU A 188 -2.11 14.46 -22.10
CA GLU A 188 -3.50 14.55 -22.53
C GLU A 188 -4.06 13.20 -22.97
N TRP A 189 -3.26 12.44 -23.72
CA TRP A 189 -3.64 11.09 -24.13
C TRP A 189 -3.79 10.15 -22.92
N ASN A 190 -2.89 10.23 -21.97
CA ASN A 190 -2.97 9.45 -20.74
C ASN A 190 -4.22 9.81 -19.92
N ARG A 191 -4.57 11.08 -19.81
CA ARG A 191 -5.82 11.53 -19.19
C ARG A 191 -7.05 10.99 -19.92
N PHE A 192 -7.04 11.02 -21.24
CA PHE A 192 -8.13 10.47 -22.06
C PHE A 192 -8.29 8.96 -21.82
N LEU A 193 -7.20 8.19 -21.87
CA LEU A 193 -7.22 6.75 -21.62
C LEU A 193 -7.74 6.42 -20.22
N LEU A 194 -7.27 7.14 -19.20
CA LEU A 194 -7.69 6.93 -17.82
C LEU A 194 -9.19 7.24 -17.66
N ARG A 195 -9.67 8.38 -18.19
CA ARG A 195 -11.09 8.71 -18.15
C ARG A 195 -11.94 7.66 -18.86
N LYS A 196 -11.52 7.22 -20.04
CA LYS A 196 -12.22 6.16 -20.79
C LYS A 196 -12.30 4.87 -19.99
N ALA A 197 -11.20 4.46 -19.34
CA ALA A 197 -11.16 3.28 -18.49
C ALA A 197 -12.08 3.43 -17.28
N MET A 198 -12.07 4.59 -16.61
CA MET A 198 -12.95 4.88 -15.47
C MET A 198 -14.44 4.80 -15.87
N HIS A 199 -14.82 5.40 -17.00
CA HIS A 199 -16.20 5.34 -17.47
C HIS A 199 -16.65 3.92 -17.88
N GLY A 200 -15.72 3.08 -18.33
CA GLY A 200 -15.99 1.70 -18.70
C GLY A 200 -15.93 0.71 -17.53
N SER A 201 -15.62 1.18 -16.34
CA SER A 201 -15.45 0.33 -15.16
C SER A 201 -16.64 0.42 -14.21
N THR A 202 -17.08 -0.73 -13.70
CA THR A 202 -18.11 -0.81 -12.66
C THR A 202 -17.54 -0.46 -11.29
N VAL A 203 -16.25 -0.80 -11.09
CA VAL A 203 -15.52 -0.58 -9.82
C VAL A 203 -14.18 0.05 -10.13
N VAL A 204 -13.83 1.08 -9.37
CA VAL A 204 -12.50 1.70 -9.42
C VAL A 204 -11.84 1.59 -8.06
N VAL A 205 -10.61 1.07 -8.03
CA VAL A 205 -9.76 0.92 -6.85
C VAL A 205 -8.61 1.92 -6.96
N ALA A 206 -8.56 2.91 -6.05
CA ALA A 206 -7.58 3.99 -6.02
C ALA A 206 -6.69 3.93 -4.76
#